data_990c335e81490078afbaeac0c05938c6
#
_entry.id   990c335e81490078afbaeac0c05938c6
#
_cell.length_a   1.000
_cell.length_b   1.000
_cell.length_c   1.000
_cell.angle_alpha   90.00
_cell.angle_beta   90.00
_cell.angle_gamma   90.00
#
_symmetry.space_group_name_H-M   'P 1'
#
loop_
_entity.id
_entity.type
_entity.pdbx_description
1 polymer ?
#
loop_
_entity_poly.entity_id
_entity_poly.type
_entity_poly.pdbx_seq_one_letter_code
_entity_poly.pdbx_strand_id
1 'polypeptide(L)'
;EQEVTALVLDAVAKIRAKSNTPILLVEHAGYSNAPTNAAQYELYTRLNRGQRVAFDKLMNEGTPNLFYLTHDQLGFSPDSWVDYVHPSDLGAQKQADAVTAKLKEILNR
;
A
#
# COMPACT_ATOMS: atom_id res chain seq x y z
N GLU A 1 -2.74 2.34 -14.20
CA GLU A 1 -2.11 3.37 -13.35
C GLU A 1 -3.08 4.51 -13.07
N GLN A 2 -3.55 5.19 -14.11
CA GLN A 2 -4.51 6.32 -13.97
C GLN A 2 -5.83 5.90 -13.31
N GLU A 3 -6.31 4.71 -13.59
CA GLU A 3 -7.53 4.17 -12.98
C GLU A 3 -7.37 3.99 -11.46
N VAL A 4 -6.24 3.45 -11.02
CA VAL A 4 -5.94 3.31 -9.59
C VAL A 4 -5.87 4.69 -8.93
N THR A 5 -5.20 5.64 -9.56
CA THR A 5 -5.14 7.03 -9.07
C THR A 5 -6.53 7.59 -8.85
N ALA A 6 -7.42 7.48 -9.84
CA ALA A 6 -8.79 7.98 -9.74
C ALA A 6 -9.59 7.30 -8.64
N LEU A 7 -9.47 5.97 -8.50
CA LEU A 7 -10.16 5.20 -7.45
C LEU A 7 -9.71 5.61 -6.05
N VAL A 8 -8.42 5.80 -5.83
CA VAL A 8 -7.89 6.23 -4.53
C VAL A 8 -8.36 7.64 -4.18
N LEU A 9 -8.30 8.57 -5.13
CA LEU A 9 -8.79 9.94 -4.93
C LEU A 9 -10.27 9.94 -4.54
N ASP A 10 -11.09 9.17 -5.25
CA ASP A 10 -12.53 9.06 -4.98
C ASP A 10 -12.80 8.46 -3.60
N ALA A 11 -12.12 7.36 -3.26
CA ALA A 11 -12.29 6.69 -1.96
C ALA A 11 -11.94 7.62 -0.79
N VAL A 12 -10.80 8.30 -0.88
CA VAL A 12 -10.38 9.24 0.18
C VAL A 12 -11.35 10.40 0.29
N ALA A 13 -11.82 10.96 -0.82
CA ALA A 13 -12.80 12.03 -0.82
C ALA A 13 -14.10 11.62 -0.12
N LYS A 14 -14.59 10.42 -0.39
CA LYS A 14 -15.82 9.88 0.23
C LYS A 14 -15.65 9.70 1.73
N ILE A 15 -14.51 9.21 2.19
CA ILE A 15 -14.24 9.05 3.63
C ILE A 15 -14.14 10.43 4.29
N ARG A 16 -13.40 11.35 3.70
CA ARG A 16 -13.19 12.70 4.25
C ARG A 16 -14.48 13.53 4.29
N ALA A 17 -15.43 13.27 3.42
CA ALA A 17 -16.74 13.92 3.48
C ALA A 17 -17.50 13.59 4.77
N LYS A 18 -17.15 12.52 5.46
CA LYS A 18 -17.86 12.04 6.64
C LYS A 18 -17.02 11.96 7.91
N SER A 19 -15.70 11.90 7.80
CA SER A 19 -14.83 11.65 8.96
C SER A 19 -13.39 12.10 8.70
N ASN A 20 -12.71 12.51 9.78
CA ASN A 20 -11.26 12.77 9.79
C ASN A 20 -10.46 11.57 10.36
N THR A 21 -11.05 10.39 10.38
CA THR A 21 -10.35 9.18 10.81
C THR A 21 -9.02 9.00 10.05
N PRO A 22 -7.96 8.51 10.69
CA PRO A 22 -6.73 8.20 9.96
C PRO A 22 -6.97 7.21 8.83
N ILE A 23 -6.36 7.47 7.68
CA ILE A 23 -6.37 6.58 6.52
C ILE A 23 -4.93 6.17 6.25
N LEU A 24 -4.67 4.87 6.21
CA LEU A 24 -3.39 4.32 5.81
C LEU A 24 -3.53 3.66 4.44
N LEU A 25 -2.84 4.19 3.44
CA LEU A 25 -2.73 3.56 2.13
C LEU A 25 -1.54 2.59 2.16
N VAL A 26 -1.77 1.35 1.75
CA VAL A 26 -0.74 0.30 1.75
C VAL A 26 -0.48 -0.16 0.33
N GLU A 27 0.78 -0.18 -0.09
CA GLU A 27 1.16 -0.69 -1.40
C GLU A 27 1.00 -2.21 -1.49
N HIS A 28 0.83 -2.70 -2.71
CA HIS A 28 0.83 -4.13 -3.02
C HIS A 28 2.22 -4.70 -2.71
N ALA A 29 2.25 -5.84 -2.03
CA ALA A 29 3.51 -6.48 -1.61
C ALA A 29 4.34 -7.04 -2.78
N GLY A 30 3.77 -7.13 -3.96
CA GLY A 30 4.40 -7.68 -5.15
C GLY A 30 4.04 -9.15 -5.37
N TYR A 31 4.72 -9.76 -6.33
CA TYR A 31 4.57 -11.17 -6.67
C TYR A 31 5.91 -11.88 -6.51
N SER A 32 5.89 -13.12 -6.00
CA SER A 32 7.13 -13.88 -5.76
C SER A 32 7.93 -14.16 -7.03
N ASN A 33 7.27 -14.24 -8.17
CA ASN A 33 7.92 -14.48 -9.48
C ASN A 33 8.30 -13.19 -10.23
N ALA A 34 8.05 -12.03 -9.66
CA ALA A 34 8.35 -10.75 -10.34
C ALA A 34 9.82 -10.61 -10.76
N PRO A 35 10.82 -11.08 -9.98
CA PRO A 35 12.23 -10.98 -10.42
C PRO A 35 12.55 -11.65 -11.74
N THR A 36 11.76 -12.67 -12.13
CA THR A 36 11.96 -13.44 -13.37
C THR A 36 10.81 -13.29 -14.35
N ASN A 37 9.82 -12.47 -14.04
CA ASN A 37 8.64 -12.26 -14.87
C ASN A 37 8.33 -10.77 -14.98
N ALA A 38 8.79 -10.16 -16.08
CA ALA A 38 8.65 -8.73 -16.31
C ALA A 38 7.19 -8.25 -16.29
N ALA A 39 6.25 -9.06 -16.77
CA ALA A 39 4.83 -8.71 -16.77
C ALA A 39 4.28 -8.60 -15.32
N GLN A 40 4.66 -9.52 -14.46
CA GLN A 40 4.26 -9.50 -13.05
C GLN A 40 4.91 -8.32 -12.31
N TYR A 41 6.18 -8.06 -12.57
CA TYR A 41 6.87 -6.90 -12.01
C TYR A 41 6.17 -5.59 -12.42
N GLU A 42 5.90 -5.43 -13.71
CA GLU A 42 5.25 -4.21 -14.21
C GLU A 42 3.83 -4.06 -13.66
N LEU A 43 3.10 -5.16 -13.50
CA LEU A 43 1.73 -5.11 -13.01
C LEU A 43 1.62 -4.46 -11.62
N TYR A 44 2.33 -4.99 -10.63
CA TYR A 44 2.19 -4.44 -9.27
C TYR A 44 2.90 -3.08 -9.10
N THR A 45 4.03 -2.87 -9.79
CA THR A 45 4.73 -1.58 -9.70
C THR A 45 3.91 -0.45 -10.30
N ARG A 46 3.22 -0.73 -11.41
CA ARG A 46 2.33 0.24 -12.05
C ARG A 46 1.14 0.59 -11.14
N LEU A 47 0.55 -0.39 -10.48
CA LEU A 47 -0.53 -0.16 -9.52
C LEU A 47 -0.05 0.67 -8.33
N ASN A 48 1.12 0.35 -7.79
CA ASN A 48 1.72 1.10 -6.70
C ASN A 48 2.06 2.55 -7.10
N ARG A 49 2.55 2.76 -8.33
CA ARG A 49 2.77 4.12 -8.85
C ARG A 49 1.48 4.93 -8.90
N GLY A 50 0.39 4.31 -9.37
CA GLY A 50 -0.91 4.98 -9.41
C GLY A 50 -1.40 5.41 -8.03
N GLN A 51 -1.24 4.54 -7.03
CA GLN A 51 -1.59 4.88 -5.65
C GLN A 51 -0.70 5.98 -5.09
N ARG A 52 0.61 5.95 -5.38
CA ARG A 52 1.56 6.98 -4.94
C ARG A 52 1.21 8.35 -5.53
N VAL A 53 0.86 8.40 -6.82
CA VAL A 53 0.45 9.65 -7.48
C VAL A 53 -0.76 10.25 -6.77
N ALA A 54 -1.75 9.42 -6.42
CA ALA A 54 -2.92 9.88 -5.67
C ALA A 54 -2.54 10.41 -4.29
N PHE A 55 -1.69 9.68 -3.56
CA PHE A 55 -1.21 10.10 -2.24
C PHE A 55 -0.50 11.46 -2.30
N ASP A 56 0.45 11.61 -3.22
CA ASP A 56 1.22 12.85 -3.36
C ASP A 56 0.32 14.04 -3.69
N LYS A 57 -0.66 13.83 -4.58
CA LYS A 57 -1.65 14.86 -4.91
C LYS A 57 -2.46 15.28 -3.68
N LEU A 58 -2.98 14.31 -2.93
CA LEU A 58 -3.77 14.58 -1.72
C LEU A 58 -2.95 15.29 -0.65
N MET A 59 -1.68 14.91 -0.47
CA MET A 59 -0.78 15.59 0.46
C MET A 59 -0.51 17.04 0.04
N ASN A 60 -0.30 17.27 -1.25
CA ASN A 60 -0.09 18.62 -1.79
C ASN A 60 -1.34 19.51 -1.62
N GLU A 61 -2.52 18.91 -1.62
CA GLU A 61 -3.79 19.61 -1.38
C GLU A 61 -4.10 19.81 0.12
N GLY A 62 -3.24 19.30 1.01
CA GLY A 62 -3.39 19.46 2.45
C GLY A 62 -4.39 18.50 3.11
N THR A 63 -4.66 17.35 2.49
CA THR A 63 -5.56 16.32 3.08
C THR A 63 -5.01 15.86 4.43
N PRO A 64 -5.78 15.98 5.54
CA PRO A 64 -5.30 15.62 6.87
C PRO A 64 -5.39 14.12 7.13
N ASN A 65 -4.59 13.63 8.09
CA ASN A 65 -4.63 12.25 8.60
C ASN A 65 -4.55 11.19 7.51
N LEU A 66 -3.70 11.41 6.49
CA LEU A 66 -3.44 10.48 5.41
C LEU A 66 -2.00 10.00 5.51
N PHE A 67 -1.81 8.68 5.49
CA PHE A 67 -0.52 8.03 5.71
C PHE A 67 -0.27 6.97 4.63
N TYR A 68 0.98 6.55 4.50
CA TYR A 68 1.39 5.66 3.43
C TYR A 68 2.37 4.60 3.93
N LEU A 69 2.19 3.37 3.50
CA LEU A 69 3.10 2.26 3.76
C LEU A 69 3.55 1.68 2.43
N THR A 70 4.85 1.73 2.19
CA THR A 70 5.42 1.31 0.91
C THR A 70 5.60 -0.20 0.82
N HIS A 71 5.69 -0.71 -0.41
CA HIS A 71 6.06 -2.09 -0.71
C HIS A 71 7.35 -2.51 0.03
N ASP A 72 8.38 -1.67 0.01
CA ASP A 72 9.65 -1.98 0.66
C ASP A 72 9.51 -2.12 2.19
N GLN A 73 8.64 -1.32 2.80
CA GLN A 73 8.40 -1.38 4.24
C GLN A 73 7.67 -2.65 4.68
N LEU A 74 6.98 -3.33 3.79
CA LEU A 74 6.38 -4.64 4.09
C LEU A 74 7.45 -5.72 4.28
N GLY A 75 8.61 -5.57 3.65
CA GLY A 75 9.79 -6.40 3.89
C GLY A 75 9.65 -7.85 3.43
N PHE A 76 8.83 -8.12 2.41
CA PHE A 76 8.66 -9.48 1.91
C PHE A 76 9.96 -10.01 1.30
N SER A 77 10.23 -11.30 1.55
CA SER A 77 11.33 -12.09 1.00
C SER A 77 10.75 -13.27 0.21
N PRO A 78 11.57 -14.02 -0.57
CA PRO A 78 11.04 -15.10 -1.41
C PRO A 78 10.17 -16.12 -0.68
N ASP A 79 10.43 -16.39 0.59
CA ASP A 79 9.67 -17.30 1.45
C ASP A 79 8.42 -16.66 2.08
N SER A 80 8.13 -15.41 1.75
CA SER A 80 6.94 -14.69 2.23
C SER A 80 5.67 -15.04 1.46
N TRP A 81 5.74 -15.85 0.40
CA TRP A 81 4.59 -16.28 -0.40
C TRP A 81 4.44 -17.79 -0.42
N VAL A 82 3.19 -18.29 -0.45
CA VAL A 82 2.89 -19.72 -0.65
C VAL A 82 2.72 -20.06 -2.13
N ASP A 83 2.34 -19.09 -2.93
CA ASP A 83 2.26 -19.13 -4.38
C ASP A 83 2.81 -17.80 -4.91
N TYR A 84 2.43 -17.38 -6.11
CA TYR A 84 2.94 -16.13 -6.65
C TYR A 84 2.34 -14.88 -5.99
N VAL A 85 1.21 -14.99 -5.31
CA VAL A 85 0.39 -13.85 -4.88
C VAL A 85 0.10 -13.86 -3.38
N HIS A 86 -0.26 -15.02 -2.82
CA HIS A 86 -0.76 -15.12 -1.45
C HIS A 86 0.39 -15.22 -0.44
N PRO A 87 0.32 -14.48 0.68
CA PRO A 87 1.36 -14.57 1.68
C PRO A 87 1.38 -15.92 2.38
N SER A 88 2.58 -16.40 2.71
CA SER A 88 2.80 -17.47 3.67
C SER A 88 2.55 -16.97 5.09
N ASP A 89 2.65 -17.84 6.09
CA ASP A 89 2.59 -17.43 7.50
C ASP A 89 3.66 -16.37 7.80
N LEU A 90 4.88 -16.55 7.27
CA LEU A 90 5.95 -15.57 7.41
C LEU A 90 5.58 -14.24 6.74
N GLY A 91 5.02 -14.27 5.53
CA GLY A 91 4.57 -13.06 4.84
C GLY A 91 3.46 -12.34 5.58
N ALA A 92 2.48 -13.08 6.09
CA ALA A 92 1.40 -12.53 6.90
C ALA A 92 1.93 -11.89 8.18
N GLN A 93 2.93 -12.50 8.83
CA GLN A 93 3.56 -11.95 10.02
C GLN A 93 4.30 -10.64 9.69
N LYS A 94 5.07 -10.61 8.62
CA LYS A 94 5.79 -9.41 8.19
C LYS A 94 4.83 -8.26 7.89
N GLN A 95 3.73 -8.56 7.20
CA GLN A 95 2.71 -7.56 6.90
C GLN A 95 2.05 -7.04 8.18
N ALA A 96 1.71 -7.93 9.10
CA ALA A 96 1.13 -7.56 10.39
C ALA A 96 2.08 -6.67 11.20
N ASP A 97 3.37 -7.02 11.23
CA ASP A 97 4.38 -6.25 11.96
C ASP A 97 4.55 -4.83 11.37
N ALA A 98 4.65 -4.73 10.04
CA ALA A 98 4.80 -3.45 9.36
C ALA A 98 3.57 -2.54 9.56
N VAL A 99 2.37 -3.10 9.40
CA VAL A 99 1.12 -2.34 9.61
C VAL A 99 0.98 -1.95 11.07
N THR A 100 1.28 -2.83 12.01
CA THR A 100 1.21 -2.56 13.45
C THR A 100 2.15 -1.42 13.84
N ALA A 101 3.40 -1.46 13.38
CA ALA A 101 4.37 -0.41 13.65
C ALA A 101 3.88 0.94 13.12
N LYS A 102 3.34 0.96 11.90
CA LYS A 102 2.80 2.18 11.29
C LYS A 102 1.57 2.69 12.03
N LEU A 103 0.66 1.81 12.44
CA LEU A 103 -0.52 2.21 13.20
C LEU A 103 -0.16 2.77 14.58
N LYS A 104 0.83 2.18 15.26
CA LYS A 104 1.33 2.74 16.54
C LYS A 104 1.87 4.15 16.35
N GLU A 105 2.63 4.39 15.29
CA GLU A 105 3.14 5.71 14.93
C GLU A 105 2.00 6.70 14.70
N ILE A 106 1.01 6.32 13.87
CA ILE A 106 -0.14 7.16 13.51
C ILE A 106 -0.99 7.49 14.72
N LEU A 107 -1.22 6.53 15.60
CA LEU A 107 -2.08 6.66 16.77
C LEU A 107 -1.32 7.11 18.03
N ASN A 108 -0.03 7.32 17.96
CA ASN A 108 0.84 7.68 19.08
C ASN A 108 0.77 6.67 20.23
N ARG A 109 0.84 5.38 19.91
CA ARG A 109 0.68 4.29 20.88
C ARG A 109 1.75 3.21 20.79
#